data_4d8a81dcacaddba1ec7d9587f1b5e817
#
_entry.id   4d8a81dcacaddba1ec7d9587f1b5e817
#
_cell.length_a   1.000
_cell.length_b   1.000
_cell.length_c   1.000
_cell.angle_alpha   90.00
_cell.angle_beta   90.00
_cell.angle_gamma   90.00
#
_symmetry.space_group_name_H-M   'P 1'
#
loop_
_entity.id
_entity.type
_entity.pdbx_description
1 polymer ?
#
loop_
_entity_poly.entity_id
_entity_poly.type
_entity_poly.pdbx_seq_one_letter_code
_entity_poly.pdbx_strand_id
1 'polypeptide(L)'
;TVPCIETGTGICHVYVDKDADLEKALNIIENAKTSRPSVCNAEEVALVHRDVAGAFLPRLKARLVDVRAAAGKIPVELRLDAAAQAIIPGTPAGERDFDTEFLDYILAVKVVSDADEAIRHIAAHSTHHSDCIVTEDAAAAKKFTEQVDSAAMCAMAASTLSTTPTARM
;
A
#
# COMPACT_ATOMS: atom_id res chain seq x y z
N THR A 1 38.00 11.44 4.60
CA THR A 1 36.68 10.94 4.16
C THR A 1 35.83 10.65 5.38
N VAL A 2 34.69 11.32 5.50
CA VAL A 2 33.69 11.01 6.51
C VAL A 2 32.85 9.85 5.98
N PRO A 3 32.68 8.72 6.71
CA PRO A 3 31.78 7.68 6.30
C PRO A 3 30.34 8.22 6.28
N CYS A 4 29.67 8.16 5.12
CA CYS A 4 28.25 8.44 4.99
C CYS A 4 27.49 7.12 4.92
N ILE A 5 26.43 7.01 5.70
CA ILE A 5 25.42 5.96 5.55
C ILE A 5 24.28 6.61 4.78
N GLU A 6 24.10 6.19 3.53
CA GLU A 6 22.90 6.57 2.76
C GLU A 6 21.74 5.68 3.17
N THR A 7 20.61 6.29 3.54
CA THR A 7 19.34 5.59 3.68
C THR A 7 18.72 5.49 2.30
N GLY A 8 18.35 4.28 1.87
CA GLY A 8 17.70 4.05 0.57
C GLY A 8 16.31 4.68 0.49
N THR A 9 15.80 4.80 -0.74
CA THR A 9 14.41 5.21 -1.02
C THR A 9 13.42 4.15 -0.50
N GLY A 10 12.23 4.58 -0.07
CA GLY A 10 11.17 3.71 0.44
C GLY A 10 9.96 3.69 -0.49
N ILE A 11 9.85 2.71 -1.40
CA ILE A 11 8.61 2.48 -2.17
C ILE A 11 7.84 1.36 -1.48
N CYS A 12 7.03 1.74 -0.48
CA CYS A 12 6.31 0.82 0.37
C CYS A 12 4.93 0.49 -0.19
N HIS A 13 4.52 -0.77 -0.10
CA HIS A 13 3.25 -1.26 -0.64
C HIS A 13 2.31 -1.74 0.47
N VAL A 14 1.01 -1.46 0.28
CA VAL A 14 -0.06 -2.13 1.03
C VAL A 14 -0.94 -2.90 0.05
N TYR A 15 -1.02 -4.22 0.24
CA TYR A 15 -1.92 -5.08 -0.52
C TYR A 15 -3.19 -5.34 0.28
N VAL A 16 -4.33 -4.98 -0.32
CA VAL A 16 -5.67 -5.26 0.20
C VAL A 16 -6.19 -6.52 -0.49
N ASP A 17 -6.21 -7.62 0.25
CA ASP A 17 -6.65 -8.92 -0.25
C ASP A 17 -8.17 -9.03 -0.37
N LYS A 18 -8.67 -10.05 -1.08
CA LYS A 18 -10.11 -10.33 -1.22
C LYS A 18 -10.82 -10.58 0.11
N ASP A 19 -10.11 -11.16 1.07
CA ASP A 19 -10.61 -11.48 2.40
C ASP A 19 -10.22 -10.40 3.44
N ALA A 20 -9.97 -9.17 3.01
CA ALA A 20 -9.61 -8.06 3.89
C ALA A 20 -10.82 -7.48 4.61
N ASP A 21 -10.64 -7.09 5.88
CA ASP A 21 -11.50 -6.09 6.52
C ASP A 21 -11.25 -4.73 5.86
N LEU A 22 -12.19 -4.28 5.04
CA LEU A 22 -12.05 -3.07 4.24
C LEU A 22 -11.96 -1.80 5.09
N GLU A 23 -12.59 -1.74 6.27
CA GLU A 23 -12.48 -0.57 7.15
C GLU A 23 -11.10 -0.51 7.79
N LYS A 24 -10.58 -1.65 8.20
CA LYS A 24 -9.21 -1.78 8.70
C LYS A 24 -8.19 -1.38 7.64
N ALA A 25 -8.37 -1.85 6.40
CA ALA A 25 -7.52 -1.49 5.26
C ALA A 25 -7.52 0.03 5.00
N LEU A 26 -8.71 0.68 5.03
CA LEU A 26 -8.82 2.12 4.89
C LEU A 26 -8.06 2.88 5.98
N ASN A 27 -8.18 2.47 7.24
CA ASN A 27 -7.50 3.10 8.37
C ASN A 27 -5.97 2.95 8.26
N ILE A 28 -5.49 1.79 7.81
CA ILE A 28 -4.06 1.52 7.59
C ILE A 28 -3.52 2.42 6.50
N ILE A 29 -4.14 2.44 5.32
CA ILE A 29 -3.70 3.25 4.17
C ILE A 29 -3.76 4.74 4.49
N GLU A 30 -4.86 5.22 5.10
CA GLU A 30 -4.95 6.61 5.51
C GLU A 30 -3.79 6.98 6.44
N ASN A 31 -3.52 6.19 7.47
CA ASN A 31 -2.43 6.45 8.40
C ASN A 31 -1.06 6.38 7.71
N ALA A 32 -0.81 5.34 6.92
CA ALA A 32 0.48 5.10 6.27
C ALA A 32 0.82 6.19 5.24
N LYS A 33 -0.18 6.74 4.53
CA LYS A 33 0.05 7.79 3.53
C LYS A 33 -0.02 9.20 4.11
N THR A 34 -0.83 9.46 5.15
CA THR A 34 -1.16 10.85 5.51
C THR A 34 -0.61 11.33 6.83
N SER A 35 -0.09 10.46 7.68
CA SER A 35 0.53 10.88 8.96
C SER A 35 1.86 11.62 8.74
N ARG A 36 2.73 11.10 7.89
CA ARG A 36 4.01 11.72 7.49
C ARG A 36 4.39 11.22 6.08
N PRO A 37 3.92 11.87 5.01
CA PRO A 37 4.11 11.38 3.64
C PRO A 37 5.56 11.37 3.15
N SER A 38 6.45 12.14 3.80
CA SER A 38 7.85 12.31 3.40
C SER A 38 8.85 11.41 4.16
N VAL A 39 8.38 10.33 4.80
CA VAL A 39 9.27 9.36 5.46
C VAL A 39 9.39 8.09 4.62
N CYS A 40 10.53 7.41 4.72
CA CYS A 40 10.88 6.24 3.90
C CYS A 40 9.95 5.03 4.06
N ASN A 41 9.14 4.96 5.13
CA ASN A 41 8.13 3.93 5.34
C ASN A 41 6.69 4.43 5.11
N ALA A 42 6.51 5.62 4.51
CA ALA A 42 5.20 6.04 4.04
C ALA A 42 4.76 5.13 2.87
N GLU A 43 3.47 4.86 2.78
CA GLU A 43 2.93 4.09 1.67
C GLU A 43 3.01 4.89 0.37
N GLU A 44 3.53 4.28 -0.69
CA GLU A 44 3.59 4.87 -2.02
C GLU A 44 2.68 4.15 -3.01
N VAL A 45 2.40 2.86 -2.76
CA VAL A 45 1.59 2.03 -3.66
C VAL A 45 0.54 1.23 -2.89
N ALA A 46 -0.73 1.37 -3.28
CA ALA A 46 -1.84 0.52 -2.85
C ALA A 46 -2.16 -0.51 -3.95
N LEU A 47 -2.04 -1.78 -3.62
CA LEU A 47 -2.47 -2.90 -4.47
C LEU A 47 -3.82 -3.42 -3.96
N VAL A 48 -4.83 -3.52 -4.82
CA VAL A 48 -6.18 -3.90 -4.41
C VAL A 48 -6.65 -5.11 -5.21
N HIS A 49 -7.05 -6.17 -4.50
CA HIS A 49 -7.61 -7.35 -5.15
C HIS A 49 -8.88 -6.98 -5.94
N ARG A 50 -8.98 -7.47 -7.18
CA ARG A 50 -10.08 -7.14 -8.12
C ARG A 50 -11.48 -7.37 -7.54
N ASP A 51 -11.66 -8.42 -6.72
CA ASP A 51 -12.96 -8.80 -6.17
C ASP A 51 -13.49 -7.80 -5.13
N VAL A 52 -12.61 -7.05 -4.50
CA VAL A 52 -12.97 -6.01 -3.52
C VAL A 52 -12.79 -4.59 -4.05
N ALA A 53 -12.14 -4.42 -5.21
CA ALA A 53 -11.83 -3.10 -5.76
C ALA A 53 -13.06 -2.23 -5.96
N GLY A 54 -14.18 -2.81 -6.47
CA GLY A 54 -15.44 -2.09 -6.68
C GLY A 54 -16.06 -1.53 -5.39
N ALA A 55 -15.88 -2.22 -4.26
CA ALA A 55 -16.37 -1.77 -2.96
C ALA A 55 -15.35 -0.87 -2.23
N PHE A 56 -14.06 -1.15 -2.40
CA PHE A 56 -12.99 -0.49 -1.66
C PHE A 56 -12.58 0.87 -2.25
N LEU A 57 -12.34 0.95 -3.56
CA LEU A 57 -11.79 2.15 -4.18
C LEU A 57 -12.68 3.40 -4.04
N PRO A 58 -14.02 3.34 -4.15
CA PRO A 58 -14.86 4.50 -3.87
C PRO A 58 -14.72 5.01 -2.43
N ARG A 59 -14.59 4.11 -1.46
CA ARG A 59 -14.39 4.45 -0.04
C ARG A 59 -12.99 5.04 0.19
N LEU A 60 -11.96 4.49 -0.47
CA LEU A 60 -10.59 5.00 -0.42
C LEU A 60 -10.54 6.45 -0.93
N LYS A 61 -11.13 6.69 -2.12
CA LYS A 61 -11.24 8.06 -2.67
C LYS A 61 -11.99 8.99 -1.73
N ALA A 62 -13.15 8.59 -1.24
CA ALA A 62 -13.92 9.41 -0.30
C ALA A 62 -13.09 9.79 0.92
N ARG A 63 -12.35 8.83 1.51
CA ARG A 63 -11.53 9.02 2.71
C ARG A 63 -10.32 9.92 2.45
N LEU A 64 -9.54 9.61 1.42
CA LEU A 64 -8.26 10.27 1.15
C LEU A 64 -8.39 11.58 0.38
N VAL A 65 -9.46 11.76 -0.38
CA VAL A 65 -9.65 12.95 -1.23
C VAL A 65 -10.78 13.82 -0.68
N ASP A 66 -12.02 13.33 -0.70
CA ASP A 66 -13.19 14.17 -0.51
C ASP A 66 -13.33 14.65 0.95
N VAL A 67 -13.20 13.75 1.92
CA VAL A 67 -13.27 14.08 3.36
C VAL A 67 -12.10 14.97 3.78
N ARG A 68 -10.91 14.72 3.26
CA ARG A 68 -9.73 15.55 3.56
C ARG A 68 -9.91 16.97 3.00
N ALA A 69 -10.36 17.11 1.75
CA ALA A 69 -10.66 18.41 1.15
C ALA A 69 -11.73 19.18 1.93
N ALA A 70 -12.81 18.50 2.31
CA ALA A 70 -13.88 19.11 3.12
C ALA A 70 -13.42 19.57 4.51
N ALA A 71 -12.41 18.88 5.08
CA ALA A 71 -11.79 19.24 6.36
C ALA A 71 -10.66 20.29 6.24
N GLY A 72 -10.42 20.86 5.06
CA GLY A 72 -9.34 21.82 4.80
C GLY A 72 -7.92 21.20 4.87
N LYS A 73 -7.81 19.88 4.80
CA LYS A 73 -6.52 19.16 4.73
C LYS A 73 -6.13 18.96 3.27
N ILE A 74 -4.84 18.75 3.01
CA ILE A 74 -4.34 18.43 1.68
C ILE A 74 -4.94 17.09 1.22
N PRO A 75 -5.70 17.04 0.12
CA PRO A 75 -6.18 15.79 -0.45
C PRO A 75 -5.03 14.95 -0.99
N VAL A 76 -5.17 13.63 -0.97
CA VAL A 76 -4.20 12.74 -1.62
C VAL A 76 -4.52 12.65 -3.11
N GLU A 77 -3.54 12.92 -3.96
CA GLU A 77 -3.65 12.64 -5.40
C GLU A 77 -3.56 11.13 -5.61
N LEU A 78 -4.60 10.55 -6.22
CA LEU A 78 -4.63 9.13 -6.56
C LEU A 78 -4.19 8.95 -8.00
N ARG A 79 -3.08 8.23 -8.22
CA ARG A 79 -2.57 7.83 -9.54
C ARG A 79 -2.98 6.40 -9.83
N LEU A 80 -3.91 6.24 -10.76
CA LEU A 80 -4.68 5.02 -10.94
C LEU A 80 -4.24 4.25 -12.18
N ASP A 81 -4.07 2.94 -12.08
CA ASP A 81 -3.97 2.08 -13.25
C ASP A 81 -5.31 2.05 -14.02
N ALA A 82 -5.34 1.47 -15.22
CA ALA A 82 -6.52 1.46 -16.07
C ALA A 82 -7.73 0.76 -15.41
N ALA A 83 -7.50 -0.26 -14.60
CA ALA A 83 -8.57 -1.00 -13.93
C ALA A 83 -9.17 -0.18 -12.77
N ALA A 84 -8.35 0.52 -12.00
CA ALA A 84 -8.81 1.42 -10.94
C ALA A 84 -9.55 2.65 -11.53
N GLN A 85 -9.09 3.20 -12.67
CA GLN A 85 -9.76 4.29 -13.38
C GLN A 85 -11.16 3.93 -13.87
N ALA A 86 -11.40 2.67 -14.20
CA ALA A 86 -12.73 2.19 -14.57
C ALA A 86 -13.72 2.23 -13.38
N ILE A 87 -13.22 2.34 -12.15
CA ILE A 87 -14.04 2.29 -10.92
C ILE A 87 -14.18 3.68 -10.30
N ILE A 88 -13.09 4.45 -10.22
CA ILE A 88 -13.08 5.79 -9.62
C ILE A 88 -12.35 6.81 -10.51
N PRO A 89 -12.73 8.09 -10.47
CA PRO A 89 -11.96 9.15 -11.12
C PRO A 89 -10.68 9.44 -10.34
N GLY A 90 -9.60 9.71 -11.08
CA GLY A 90 -8.29 10.10 -10.57
C GLY A 90 -7.31 10.38 -11.71
N THR A 91 -6.05 10.69 -11.37
CA THR A 91 -5.00 10.90 -12.37
C THR A 91 -4.56 9.55 -12.94
N PRO A 92 -4.44 9.39 -14.27
CA PRO A 92 -3.85 8.19 -14.84
C PRO A 92 -2.44 7.97 -14.34
N ALA A 93 -2.12 6.74 -13.90
CA ALA A 93 -0.77 6.39 -13.51
C ALA A 93 0.18 6.43 -14.74
N GLY A 94 1.30 7.09 -14.58
CA GLY A 94 2.38 7.09 -15.56
C GLY A 94 3.26 5.84 -15.46
N GLU A 95 4.14 5.64 -16.45
CA GLU A 95 5.01 4.44 -16.53
C GLU A 95 5.89 4.23 -15.30
N ARG A 96 6.29 5.31 -14.62
CA ARG A 96 7.19 5.25 -13.46
C ARG A 96 6.53 5.49 -12.12
N ASP A 97 5.21 5.63 -12.06
CA ASP A 97 4.53 5.96 -10.81
C ASP A 97 4.61 4.83 -9.77
N PHE A 98 4.77 3.58 -10.23
CA PHE A 98 5.00 2.44 -9.35
C PHE A 98 6.46 2.25 -8.94
N ASP A 99 7.39 3.01 -9.54
CA ASP A 99 8.82 3.03 -9.24
C ASP A 99 9.25 4.36 -8.61
N THR A 100 8.31 5.13 -8.07
CA THR A 100 8.56 6.48 -7.55
C THR A 100 8.22 6.57 -6.06
N GLU A 101 9.19 7.01 -5.27
CA GLU A 101 8.96 7.51 -3.92
C GLU A 101 8.51 8.97 -4.04
N PHE A 102 7.20 9.22 -3.86
CA PHE A 102 6.62 10.56 -4.06
C PHE A 102 6.97 11.54 -2.94
N LEU A 103 7.16 11.05 -1.72
CA LEU A 103 7.44 11.86 -0.53
C LEU A 103 6.38 12.96 -0.28
N ASP A 104 5.19 12.80 -0.82
CA ASP A 104 4.08 13.77 -0.79
C ASP A 104 2.73 13.05 -0.68
N TYR A 105 1.65 13.80 -0.64
CA TYR A 105 0.28 13.31 -0.65
C TYR A 105 -0.12 12.79 -2.03
N ILE A 106 0.65 11.83 -2.55
CA ILE A 106 0.42 11.13 -3.82
C ILE A 106 0.47 9.64 -3.53
N LEU A 107 -0.49 8.86 -4.04
CA LEU A 107 -0.59 7.43 -3.87
C LEU A 107 -0.88 6.76 -5.22
N ALA A 108 0.01 5.88 -5.65
CA ALA A 108 -0.26 5.02 -6.81
C ALA A 108 -1.19 3.87 -6.41
N VAL A 109 -2.19 3.57 -7.25
CA VAL A 109 -3.19 2.53 -6.98
C VAL A 109 -3.29 1.59 -8.16
N LYS A 110 -3.16 0.31 -7.91
CA LYS A 110 -3.28 -0.74 -8.94
C LYS A 110 -4.25 -1.83 -8.49
N VAL A 111 -5.12 -2.26 -9.40
CA VAL A 111 -5.95 -3.45 -9.21
C VAL A 111 -5.19 -4.68 -9.67
N VAL A 112 -5.12 -5.69 -8.81
CA VAL A 112 -4.44 -6.96 -9.09
C VAL A 112 -5.43 -8.13 -9.07
N SER A 113 -5.12 -9.19 -9.82
CA SER A 113 -6.00 -10.36 -9.94
C SER A 113 -6.03 -11.23 -8.68
N ASP A 114 -4.90 -11.31 -7.99
CA ASP A 114 -4.67 -12.19 -6.84
C ASP A 114 -3.40 -11.81 -6.06
N ALA A 115 -3.14 -12.54 -4.97
CA ALA A 115 -1.96 -12.35 -4.15
C ALA A 115 -0.63 -12.63 -4.90
N ASP A 116 -0.64 -13.54 -5.87
CA ASP A 116 0.56 -13.84 -6.68
C ASP A 116 0.95 -12.66 -7.57
N GLU A 117 -0.03 -11.99 -8.16
CA GLU A 117 0.24 -10.76 -8.91
C GLU A 117 0.74 -9.63 -8.00
N ALA A 118 0.14 -9.48 -6.81
CA ALA A 118 0.61 -8.50 -5.83
C ALA A 118 2.07 -8.76 -5.43
N ILE A 119 2.43 -9.99 -5.11
CA ILE A 119 3.79 -10.39 -4.74
C ILE A 119 4.77 -10.13 -5.90
N ARG A 120 4.40 -10.49 -7.14
CA ARG A 120 5.25 -10.20 -8.32
C ARG A 120 5.43 -8.70 -8.55
N HIS A 121 4.37 -7.91 -8.33
CA HIS A 121 4.45 -6.46 -8.45
C HIS A 121 5.40 -5.88 -7.40
N ILE A 122 5.27 -6.29 -6.14
CA ILE A 122 6.15 -5.87 -5.05
C ILE A 122 7.60 -6.27 -5.36
N ALA A 123 7.86 -7.49 -5.81
CA ALA A 123 9.20 -7.93 -6.18
C ALA A 123 9.83 -7.12 -7.32
N ALA A 124 9.03 -6.54 -8.21
CA ALA A 124 9.49 -5.73 -9.33
C ALA A 124 9.69 -4.25 -9.00
N HIS A 125 8.91 -3.70 -8.07
CA HIS A 125 8.78 -2.24 -7.86
C HIS A 125 9.12 -1.78 -6.43
N SER A 126 9.08 -2.68 -5.42
CA SER A 126 9.45 -2.31 -4.05
C SER A 126 10.97 -2.11 -3.91
N THR A 127 11.33 -1.20 -3.04
CA THR A 127 12.73 -1.03 -2.60
C THR A 127 13.10 -1.97 -1.45
N HIS A 128 12.27 -2.95 -1.16
CA HIS A 128 12.44 -3.92 -0.06
C HIS A 128 12.50 -3.28 1.33
N HIS A 129 11.86 -2.10 1.49
CA HIS A 129 11.86 -1.39 2.77
C HIS A 129 10.74 -1.91 3.68
N SER A 130 9.48 -1.69 3.34
CA SER A 130 8.31 -2.06 4.16
C SER A 130 7.12 -2.39 3.29
N ASP A 131 6.61 -3.61 3.37
CA ASP A 131 5.44 -4.04 2.61
C ASP A 131 4.43 -4.74 3.52
N CYS A 132 3.14 -4.58 3.26
CA CYS A 132 2.06 -5.03 4.11
C CYS A 132 0.97 -5.75 3.31
N ILE A 133 0.36 -6.77 3.91
CA ILE A 133 -0.91 -7.35 3.45
C ILE A 133 -2.00 -7.12 4.49
N VAL A 134 -3.18 -6.75 4.04
CA VAL A 134 -4.41 -6.73 4.86
C VAL A 134 -5.31 -7.86 4.41
N THR A 135 -5.51 -8.86 5.25
CA THR A 135 -6.34 -10.04 4.96
C THR A 135 -6.80 -10.69 6.26
N GLU A 136 -7.94 -11.36 6.21
CA GLU A 136 -8.42 -12.25 7.29
C GLU A 136 -8.05 -13.72 7.00
N ASP A 137 -7.51 -14.02 5.81
CA ASP A 137 -7.02 -15.36 5.45
C ASP A 137 -5.57 -15.58 5.94
N ALA A 138 -5.41 -16.45 6.93
CA ALA A 138 -4.11 -16.81 7.48
C ALA A 138 -3.17 -17.48 6.46
N ALA A 139 -3.71 -18.18 5.46
CA ALA A 139 -2.89 -18.80 4.41
C ALA A 139 -2.34 -17.75 3.46
N ALA A 140 -3.15 -16.76 3.07
CA ALA A 140 -2.71 -15.62 2.26
C ALA A 140 -1.67 -14.78 3.01
N ALA A 141 -1.89 -14.49 4.30
CA ALA A 141 -0.94 -13.78 5.14
C ALA A 141 0.41 -14.52 5.24
N LYS A 142 0.38 -15.84 5.48
CA LYS A 142 1.58 -16.67 5.54
C LYS A 142 2.34 -16.66 4.21
N LYS A 143 1.63 -16.90 3.09
CA LYS A 143 2.21 -16.89 1.76
C LYS A 143 2.92 -15.57 1.45
N PHE A 144 2.25 -14.45 1.75
CA PHE A 144 2.79 -13.12 1.54
C PHE A 144 4.09 -12.92 2.35
N THR A 145 4.08 -13.24 3.64
CA THR A 145 5.26 -13.07 4.51
C THR A 145 6.42 -14.02 4.20
N GLU A 146 6.16 -15.15 3.55
CA GLU A 146 7.21 -16.09 3.12
C GLU A 146 7.83 -15.70 1.76
N GLN A 147 7.09 -15.00 0.90
CA GLN A 147 7.50 -14.73 -0.49
C GLN A 147 7.91 -13.30 -0.76
N VAL A 148 7.47 -12.34 0.04
CA VAL A 148 7.90 -10.94 -0.07
C VAL A 148 9.22 -10.78 0.69
N ASP A 149 10.23 -10.22 0.01
CA ASP A 149 11.55 -9.96 0.58
C ASP A 149 11.69 -8.48 0.93
N SER A 150 11.22 -8.10 2.12
CA SER A 150 11.30 -6.73 2.63
C SER A 150 11.83 -6.70 4.05
N ALA A 151 12.53 -5.63 4.42
CA ALA A 151 13.14 -5.47 5.74
C ALA A 151 12.08 -5.45 6.86
N ALA A 152 10.90 -4.89 6.58
CA ALA A 152 9.76 -4.92 7.47
C ALA A 152 8.53 -5.44 6.71
N MET A 153 7.93 -6.52 7.21
CA MET A 153 6.69 -7.07 6.69
C MET A 153 5.60 -7.02 7.74
N CYS A 154 4.40 -6.64 7.33
CA CYS A 154 3.22 -6.62 8.18
C CYS A 154 2.10 -7.45 7.55
N ALA A 155 1.52 -8.36 8.35
CA ALA A 155 0.28 -9.04 7.99
C ALA A 155 -0.77 -8.69 9.04
N MET A 156 -1.85 -8.03 8.64
CA MET A 156 -2.94 -7.60 9.51
C MET A 156 -4.13 -8.53 9.32
N ALA A 157 -4.20 -9.59 10.14
CA ALA A 157 -5.33 -10.52 10.21
C ALA A 157 -6.19 -10.26 11.46
N ALA A 158 -7.49 -10.54 11.40
CA ALA A 158 -8.35 -10.47 12.57
C ALA A 158 -8.14 -11.71 13.45
N SER A 159 -7.62 -11.51 14.61
CA SER A 159 -7.48 -12.50 15.68
C SER A 159 -6.31 -13.47 15.66
N THR A 160 -5.10 -12.96 15.62
CA THR A 160 -4.08 -13.40 16.59
C THR A 160 -3.08 -12.27 16.70
N LEU A 161 -3.06 -11.59 17.82
CA LEU A 161 -1.92 -10.77 18.27
C LEU A 161 -0.71 -11.69 18.40
N SER A 162 -0.08 -12.03 17.30
CA SER A 162 1.28 -12.54 17.26
C SER A 162 2.14 -11.42 16.69
N THR A 163 2.40 -10.43 17.51
CA THR A 163 3.51 -9.51 17.30
C THR A 163 4.80 -10.28 17.53
N THR A 164 5.28 -10.94 16.50
CA THR A 164 6.68 -11.35 16.47
C THR A 164 7.34 -10.53 15.37
N PRO A 165 8.06 -9.46 15.71
CA PRO A 165 8.94 -8.82 14.75
C PRO A 165 10.09 -9.81 14.50
N THR A 166 10.08 -10.46 13.35
CA THR A 166 11.25 -11.20 12.89
C THR A 166 12.23 -10.18 12.34
N ALA A 167 12.99 -9.54 13.22
CA ALA A 167 14.18 -8.84 12.82
C ALA A 167 15.19 -9.89 12.35
N ARG A 168 15.44 -9.97 11.06
CA ARG A 168 16.63 -10.64 10.55
C ARG A 168 17.81 -9.69 10.73
N MET A 169 18.74 -10.10 11.61
CA MET A 169 20.08 -9.53 11.69
C MET A 169 20.95 -10.06 10.57
#